data_ad1f3993f589844ebd70741c04535cd7
#
_entry.id   ad1f3993f589844ebd70741c04535cd7
#
_cell.length_a   1.000
_cell.length_b   1.000
_cell.length_c   1.000
_cell.angle_alpha   90.00
_cell.angle_beta   90.00
_cell.angle_gamma   90.00
#
_symmetry.space_group_name_H-M   'P 1'
#
loop_
_entity.id
_entity.type
_entity.pdbx_description
1 polymer ?
#
loop_
_entity_poly.entity_id
_entity_poly.type
_entity_poly.pdbx_seq_one_letter_code
_entity_poly.pdbx_strand_id
1 'polypeptide(L)'
;METQKFEIISAKSNIDWIGRKVTGAHNGTIAVKEGSLTFADGQLTGGQFDIDTTSIKILDVTDPATNAQFAGHLASDDFFNSENYPEAQFVTTSVNKGSNDTYRINGDLTIKGITHPVGFDAQVTAAADTVSATGKIVVDRTKYGMRFRSGNFFKDLGDTLIYNDFDLDVNITAKAV
;
A
#
# COMPACT_ATOMS: atom_id res chain seq x y z
N MET A 1 0.23 17.38 27.12
CA MET A 1 0.69 16.79 25.83
C MET A 1 -0.09 17.43 24.70
N GLU A 2 0.60 18.02 23.77
CA GLU A 2 -0.01 18.65 22.62
C GLU A 2 -0.19 17.63 21.49
N THR A 3 -1.43 17.45 21.04
CA THR A 3 -1.77 16.53 19.96
C THR A 3 -2.17 17.33 18.73
N GLN A 4 -1.62 16.97 17.58
CA GLN A 4 -1.92 17.62 16.32
C GLN A 4 -2.31 16.58 15.27
N LYS A 5 -3.38 16.88 14.54
CA LYS A 5 -3.87 16.00 13.47
C LYS A 5 -3.53 16.60 12.11
N PHE A 6 -3.09 15.75 11.20
CA PHE A 6 -2.84 16.09 9.81
C PHE A 6 -3.74 15.24 8.93
N GLU A 7 -4.32 15.87 7.93
CA GLU A 7 -5.19 15.19 6.96
C GLU A 7 -4.42 14.92 5.68
N ILE A 8 -4.50 13.69 5.18
CA ILE A 8 -3.79 13.29 3.98
C ILE A 8 -4.39 13.99 2.77
N ILE A 9 -3.52 14.56 1.92
CA ILE A 9 -3.92 15.21 0.68
C ILE A 9 -3.82 14.15 -0.43
N SER A 10 -4.96 13.59 -0.83
CA SER A 10 -5.02 12.52 -1.83
C SER A 10 -4.32 12.91 -3.13
N ALA A 11 -4.54 14.12 -3.63
CA ALA A 11 -3.95 14.61 -4.88
C ALA A 11 -2.42 14.73 -4.85
N LYS A 12 -1.82 14.75 -3.66
CA LYS A 12 -0.35 14.85 -3.48
C LYS A 12 0.24 13.57 -2.90
N SER A 13 -0.55 12.51 -2.80
CA SER A 13 -0.14 11.24 -2.24
C SER A 13 -0.26 10.15 -3.30
N ASN A 14 0.60 9.14 -3.21
CA ASN A 14 0.62 8.06 -4.19
C ASN A 14 1.20 6.80 -3.59
N ILE A 15 0.78 5.66 -4.13
CA ILE A 15 1.40 4.38 -3.84
C ILE A 15 1.81 3.78 -5.17
N ASP A 16 3.10 3.44 -5.29
CA ASP A 16 3.64 2.69 -6.41
C ASP A 16 3.69 1.22 -6.01
N TRP A 17 3.17 0.34 -6.87
CA TRP A 17 3.23 -1.08 -6.59
C TRP A 17 4.16 -1.79 -7.57
N ILE A 18 4.80 -2.85 -7.10
CA ILE A 18 5.65 -3.72 -7.91
C ILE A 18 5.28 -5.17 -7.60
N GLY A 19 4.84 -5.88 -8.63
CA GLY A 19 4.57 -7.31 -8.56
C GLY A 19 5.56 -8.07 -9.43
N ARG A 20 6.01 -9.24 -8.96
CA ARG A 20 7.06 -9.99 -9.63
C ARG A 20 6.60 -11.40 -9.99
N LYS A 21 7.10 -11.89 -11.10
CA LYS A 21 6.94 -13.26 -11.55
C LYS A 21 8.29 -13.78 -12.09
N VAL A 22 8.37 -15.06 -12.40
CA VAL A 22 9.63 -15.68 -12.83
C VAL A 22 10.23 -14.96 -14.05
N THR A 23 9.39 -14.52 -14.99
CA THR A 23 9.85 -13.89 -16.24
C THR A 23 10.02 -12.38 -16.15
N GLY A 24 9.80 -11.75 -14.99
CA GLY A 24 9.99 -10.31 -14.84
C GLY A 24 9.11 -9.69 -13.78
N ALA A 25 8.93 -8.38 -13.89
CA ALA A 25 8.14 -7.61 -12.95
C ALA A 25 7.22 -6.65 -13.69
N HIS A 26 6.12 -6.28 -13.02
CA HIS A 26 5.22 -5.23 -13.47
C HIS A 26 5.09 -4.20 -12.38
N ASN A 27 4.83 -2.96 -12.79
CA ASN A 27 4.67 -1.86 -11.83
C ASN A 27 3.51 -0.95 -12.26
N GLY A 28 3.04 -0.20 -11.29
CA GLY A 28 1.97 0.74 -11.53
C GLY A 28 1.70 1.58 -10.30
N THR A 29 0.52 2.18 -10.25
CA THR A 29 0.09 3.05 -9.17
C THR A 29 -1.27 2.62 -8.64
N ILE A 30 -1.51 2.98 -7.37
CA ILE A 30 -2.82 2.85 -6.74
C ILE A 30 -2.98 4.08 -5.84
N ALA A 31 -4.17 4.69 -5.85
CA ALA A 31 -4.38 5.96 -5.17
C ALA A 31 -4.66 5.78 -3.68
N VAL A 32 -4.17 6.73 -2.89
CA VAL A 32 -4.60 6.92 -1.51
C VAL A 32 -5.88 7.75 -1.54
N LYS A 33 -6.97 7.21 -1.01
CA LYS A 33 -8.27 7.88 -1.03
C LYS A 33 -8.36 8.97 0.02
N GLU A 34 -8.11 8.60 1.27
CA GLU A 34 -8.17 9.52 2.40
C GLU A 34 -7.38 8.94 3.58
N GLY A 35 -7.17 9.74 4.59
CA GLY A 35 -6.53 9.30 5.81
C GLY A 35 -6.05 10.45 6.66
N SER A 36 -5.45 10.11 7.79
CA SER A 36 -4.93 11.10 8.73
C SER A 36 -3.70 10.60 9.46
N LEU A 37 -2.88 11.54 9.91
CA LEU A 37 -1.71 11.29 10.74
C LEU A 37 -1.87 12.04 12.05
N THR A 38 -1.45 11.46 13.15
CA THR A 38 -1.51 12.07 14.47
C THR A 38 -0.11 12.24 15.03
N PHE A 39 0.18 13.44 15.51
CA PHE A 39 1.45 13.78 16.16
C PHE A 39 1.16 14.19 17.61
N ALA A 40 2.09 13.85 18.50
CA ALA A 40 2.09 14.36 19.86
C ALA A 40 3.50 14.88 20.15
N ASP A 41 3.58 16.12 20.63
CA ASP A 41 4.85 16.78 20.96
C ASP A 41 5.86 16.74 19.80
N GLY A 42 5.38 16.91 18.58
CA GLY A 42 6.21 16.95 17.39
C GLY A 42 6.63 15.59 16.84
N GLN A 43 6.13 14.49 17.40
CA GLN A 43 6.46 13.13 16.95
C GLN A 43 5.23 12.39 16.46
N LEU A 44 5.40 11.61 15.40
CA LEU A 44 4.33 10.78 14.87
C LEU A 44 3.94 9.72 15.91
N THR A 45 2.66 9.62 16.21
CA THR A 45 2.13 8.64 17.17
C THR A 45 1.15 7.66 16.56
N GLY A 46 0.58 7.98 15.40
CA GLY A 46 -0.37 7.10 14.75
C GLY A 46 -0.85 7.65 13.43
N GLY A 47 -1.72 6.89 12.79
CA GLY A 47 -2.32 7.28 11.54
C GLY A 47 -3.11 6.16 10.92
N GLN A 48 -3.80 6.51 9.85
CA GLN A 48 -4.54 5.55 9.03
C GLN A 48 -4.68 6.09 7.62
N PHE A 49 -4.85 5.21 6.66
CA PHE A 49 -5.22 5.63 5.31
C PHE A 49 -5.98 4.54 4.58
N ASP A 50 -6.86 4.98 3.68
CA ASP A 50 -7.63 4.12 2.81
C ASP A 50 -7.05 4.15 1.41
N ILE A 51 -7.00 2.98 0.77
CA ILE A 51 -6.47 2.79 -0.57
C ILE A 51 -7.64 2.50 -1.49
N ASP A 52 -7.71 3.21 -2.62
CA ASP A 52 -8.75 2.99 -3.62
C ASP A 52 -8.32 1.86 -4.56
N THR A 53 -8.83 0.66 -4.32
CA THR A 53 -8.48 -0.51 -5.15
C THR A 53 -9.06 -0.42 -6.56
N THR A 54 -10.00 0.47 -6.81
CA THR A 54 -10.55 0.70 -8.15
C THR A 54 -9.65 1.58 -9.01
N SER A 55 -8.62 2.20 -8.41
CA SER A 55 -7.72 3.14 -9.07
C SER A 55 -6.44 2.51 -9.62
N ILE A 56 -6.30 1.19 -9.56
CA ILE A 56 -5.09 0.50 -9.98
C ILE A 56 -4.76 0.82 -11.43
N LYS A 57 -3.53 1.27 -11.67
CA LYS A 57 -3.00 1.55 -13.01
C LYS A 57 -1.71 0.77 -13.22
N ILE A 58 -1.50 0.33 -14.45
CA ILE A 58 -0.29 -0.39 -14.85
C ILE A 58 0.50 0.52 -15.77
N LEU A 59 1.76 0.79 -15.42
CA LEU A 59 2.60 1.77 -16.12
C LEU A 59 3.56 1.15 -17.13
N ASP A 60 3.89 -0.12 -16.98
CA ASP A 60 4.91 -0.79 -17.79
C ASP A 60 4.35 -1.62 -18.96
N VAL A 61 3.05 -1.60 -19.18
CA VAL A 61 2.39 -2.27 -20.30
C VAL A 61 1.82 -1.19 -21.21
N THR A 62 2.39 -1.04 -22.40
CA THR A 62 2.06 0.06 -23.33
C THR A 62 0.92 -0.24 -24.29
N ASP A 63 0.64 -1.52 -24.57
CA ASP A 63 -0.49 -1.89 -25.42
C ASP A 63 -1.81 -1.68 -24.67
N PRO A 64 -2.72 -0.79 -25.16
CA PRO A 64 -3.94 -0.47 -24.43
C PRO A 64 -4.85 -1.66 -24.14
N ALA A 65 -4.99 -2.60 -25.08
CA ALA A 65 -5.83 -3.77 -24.89
C ALA A 65 -5.25 -4.72 -23.84
N THR A 66 -3.94 -4.96 -23.87
CA THR A 66 -3.25 -5.78 -22.92
C THR A 66 -3.27 -5.13 -21.53
N ASN A 67 -3.08 -3.82 -21.47
CA ASN A 67 -3.13 -3.06 -20.21
C ASN A 67 -4.52 -3.18 -19.57
N ALA A 68 -5.60 -2.98 -20.33
CA ALA A 68 -6.96 -3.08 -19.83
C ALA A 68 -7.29 -4.49 -19.34
N GLN A 69 -6.81 -5.52 -20.04
CA GLN A 69 -6.99 -6.91 -19.65
C GLN A 69 -6.29 -7.23 -18.34
N PHE A 70 -5.06 -6.74 -18.18
CA PHE A 70 -4.27 -6.90 -16.95
C PHE A 70 -4.93 -6.15 -15.79
N ALA A 71 -5.34 -4.90 -16.02
CA ALA A 71 -6.03 -4.12 -14.99
C ALA A 71 -7.32 -4.80 -14.53
N GLY A 72 -8.09 -5.37 -15.45
CA GLY A 72 -9.29 -6.14 -15.13
C GLY A 72 -8.98 -7.37 -14.30
N HIS A 73 -7.86 -8.05 -14.58
CA HIS A 73 -7.44 -9.22 -13.81
C HIS A 73 -7.02 -8.83 -12.38
N LEU A 74 -6.28 -7.73 -12.22
CA LEU A 74 -5.90 -7.24 -10.89
C LEU A 74 -7.14 -6.83 -10.07
N ALA A 75 -8.18 -6.32 -10.72
CA ALA A 75 -9.42 -5.94 -10.07
C ALA A 75 -10.33 -7.14 -9.79
N SER A 76 -10.04 -8.31 -10.35
CA SER A 76 -10.85 -9.52 -10.19
C SER A 76 -10.61 -10.20 -8.83
N ASP A 77 -11.41 -11.23 -8.54
CA ASP A 77 -11.29 -12.00 -7.30
C ASP A 77 -9.95 -12.72 -7.16
N ASP A 78 -9.24 -12.96 -8.26
CA ASP A 78 -7.88 -13.52 -8.20
C ASP A 78 -6.90 -12.60 -7.47
N PHE A 79 -7.18 -11.30 -7.42
CA PHE A 79 -6.35 -10.30 -6.76
C PHE A 79 -7.19 -9.45 -5.79
N PHE A 80 -7.50 -8.21 -6.14
CA PHE A 80 -8.11 -7.26 -5.18
C PHE A 80 -9.62 -7.36 -5.06
N ASN A 81 -10.30 -7.98 -6.01
CA ASN A 81 -11.77 -8.03 -6.03
C ASN A 81 -12.38 -6.64 -5.77
N SER A 82 -11.98 -5.68 -6.60
CA SER A 82 -12.29 -4.27 -6.39
C SER A 82 -13.78 -3.95 -6.43
N GLU A 83 -14.58 -4.76 -7.12
CA GLU A 83 -16.03 -4.58 -7.16
C GLU A 83 -16.67 -4.76 -5.79
N ASN A 84 -16.25 -5.80 -5.06
CA ASN A 84 -16.80 -6.11 -3.73
C ASN A 84 -16.00 -5.43 -2.61
N TYR A 85 -14.73 -5.13 -2.85
CA TYR A 85 -13.83 -4.52 -1.88
C TYR A 85 -13.13 -3.32 -2.51
N PRO A 86 -13.85 -2.20 -2.72
CA PRO A 86 -13.29 -1.03 -3.41
C PRO A 86 -12.20 -0.32 -2.63
N GLU A 87 -12.03 -0.66 -1.35
CA GLU A 87 -11.02 -0.05 -0.50
C GLU A 87 -10.20 -1.10 0.23
N ALA A 88 -8.90 -0.85 0.34
CA ALA A 88 -8.03 -1.48 1.32
C ALA A 88 -7.71 -0.44 2.39
N GLN A 89 -7.29 -0.87 3.58
CA GLN A 89 -7.09 0.05 4.69
C GLN A 89 -5.85 -0.33 5.50
N PHE A 90 -5.10 0.69 5.89
CA PHE A 90 -4.01 0.54 6.85
C PHE A 90 -4.31 1.36 8.09
N VAL A 91 -4.26 0.72 9.26
CA VAL A 91 -4.47 1.37 10.56
C VAL A 91 -3.25 1.11 11.43
N THR A 92 -2.58 2.16 11.86
CA THR A 92 -1.40 2.06 12.72
C THR A 92 -1.78 1.54 14.11
N THR A 93 -1.02 0.56 14.61
CA THR A 93 -1.19 0.02 15.96
C THR A 93 -0.07 0.46 16.89
N SER A 94 1.13 0.70 16.38
CA SER A 94 2.24 1.23 17.18
C SER A 94 3.23 1.98 16.31
N VAL A 95 3.91 2.96 16.91
CA VAL A 95 4.95 3.75 16.24
C VAL A 95 6.12 3.87 17.19
N ASN A 96 7.32 3.58 16.69
CA ASN A 96 8.57 3.74 17.44
C ASN A 96 9.48 4.67 16.67
N LYS A 97 9.87 5.78 17.29
CA LYS A 97 10.78 6.73 16.66
C LYS A 97 12.20 6.16 16.69
N GLY A 98 12.84 6.13 15.52
CA GLY A 98 14.24 5.77 15.38
C GLY A 98 15.13 6.99 15.32
N SER A 99 16.31 6.85 14.71
CA SER A 99 17.25 7.93 14.51
C SER A 99 16.85 8.79 13.29
N ASN A 100 17.22 10.07 13.33
CA ASN A 100 16.86 11.03 12.29
C ASN A 100 15.34 11.07 12.14
N ASP A 101 14.79 11.19 11.01
CA ASP A 101 13.35 11.24 10.80
C ASP A 101 12.74 9.87 10.47
N THR A 102 13.39 8.80 10.91
CA THR A 102 12.93 7.42 10.66
C THR A 102 12.05 6.92 11.80
N TYR A 103 10.95 6.28 11.42
CA TYR A 103 9.99 5.66 12.35
C TYR A 103 9.75 4.21 11.97
N ARG A 104 9.66 3.33 12.96
CA ARG A 104 9.16 1.98 12.75
C ARG A 104 7.66 1.98 12.99
N ILE A 105 6.89 1.70 11.96
CA ILE A 105 5.43 1.72 12.00
C ILE A 105 4.92 0.30 11.88
N ASN A 106 4.07 -0.10 12.83
CA ASN A 106 3.33 -1.34 12.77
C ASN A 106 1.85 -1.03 12.69
N GLY A 107 1.12 -1.83 11.93
CA GLY A 107 -0.30 -1.61 11.78
C GLY A 107 -0.99 -2.82 11.19
N ASP A 108 -2.30 -2.69 11.05
CA ASP A 108 -3.14 -3.71 10.44
C ASP A 108 -3.49 -3.30 9.01
N LEU A 109 -3.12 -4.14 8.06
CA LEU A 109 -3.47 -3.96 6.66
C LEU A 109 -4.62 -4.89 6.32
N THR A 110 -5.71 -4.30 5.82
CA THR A 110 -6.91 -5.03 5.41
C THR A 110 -7.05 -4.95 3.89
N ILE A 111 -7.07 -6.12 3.25
CA ILE A 111 -7.30 -6.25 1.81
C ILE A 111 -8.32 -7.36 1.62
N LYS A 112 -9.32 -7.16 0.79
CA LYS A 112 -10.38 -8.14 0.53
C LYS A 112 -11.10 -8.59 1.81
N GLY A 113 -11.26 -7.68 2.77
CA GLY A 113 -11.89 -7.99 4.05
C GLY A 113 -11.03 -8.81 5.00
N ILE A 114 -9.78 -9.08 4.66
CA ILE A 114 -8.87 -9.90 5.47
C ILE A 114 -7.80 -8.99 6.06
N THR A 115 -7.59 -9.08 7.37
CA THR A 115 -6.67 -8.21 8.11
C THR A 115 -5.47 -9.00 8.63
N HIS A 116 -4.27 -8.48 8.37
CA HIS A 116 -3.03 -9.02 8.92
C HIS A 116 -2.10 -7.90 9.36
N PRO A 117 -1.27 -8.13 10.39
CA PRO A 117 -0.30 -7.13 10.82
C PRO A 117 0.83 -7.01 9.79
N VAL A 118 1.26 -5.78 9.55
CA VAL A 118 2.45 -5.48 8.74
C VAL A 118 3.27 -4.42 9.46
N GLY A 119 4.58 -4.41 9.20
CA GLY A 119 5.48 -3.42 9.77
C GLY A 119 6.45 -2.92 8.73
N PHE A 120 6.83 -1.65 8.81
CA PHE A 120 7.76 -1.05 7.86
C PHE A 120 8.43 0.17 8.48
N ASP A 121 9.56 0.56 7.89
CA ASP A 121 10.25 1.78 8.26
C ASP A 121 9.78 2.91 7.36
N ALA A 122 9.53 4.07 7.95
CA ALA A 122 9.10 5.25 7.23
C ALA A 122 9.99 6.44 7.53
N GLN A 123 10.24 7.25 6.50
CA GLN A 123 10.85 8.56 6.65
C GLN A 123 9.72 9.58 6.76
N VAL A 124 9.71 10.33 7.86
CA VAL A 124 8.65 11.31 8.12
C VAL A 124 9.27 12.66 8.37
N THR A 125 8.95 13.62 7.52
CA THR A 125 9.47 14.98 7.64
C THR A 125 8.31 15.94 7.87
N ALA A 126 8.34 16.65 9.01
CA ALA A 126 7.33 17.62 9.36
C ALA A 126 7.89 19.03 9.18
N ALA A 127 7.10 19.92 8.56
CA ALA A 127 7.43 21.31 8.37
C ALA A 127 6.18 22.14 8.63
N ALA A 128 6.23 23.03 9.65
CA ALA A 128 5.12 23.90 10.02
C ALA A 128 3.75 23.18 10.02
N ASP A 129 2.99 23.29 8.93
CA ASP A 129 1.64 22.74 8.80
C ASP A 129 1.54 21.59 7.79
N THR A 130 2.69 21.07 7.31
CA THR A 130 2.73 20.01 6.31
C THR A 130 3.63 18.87 6.76
N VAL A 131 3.22 17.64 6.43
CA VAL A 131 4.00 16.43 6.71
C VAL A 131 4.18 15.63 5.43
N SER A 132 5.39 15.14 5.20
CA SER A 132 5.69 14.18 4.13
C SER A 132 6.14 12.87 4.76
N ALA A 133 5.60 11.76 4.29
CA ALA A 133 5.96 10.43 4.79
C ALA A 133 6.17 9.47 3.62
N THR A 134 7.26 8.71 3.67
CA THR A 134 7.55 7.68 2.66
C THR A 134 7.93 6.38 3.35
N GLY A 135 7.50 5.26 2.77
CA GLY A 135 7.86 3.94 3.30
C GLY A 135 7.53 2.84 2.31
N LYS A 136 8.14 1.69 2.50
CA LYS A 136 7.89 0.52 1.67
C LYS A 136 7.24 -0.57 2.51
N ILE A 137 6.05 -1.00 2.08
CA ILE A 137 5.35 -2.13 2.69
C ILE A 137 5.51 -3.34 1.77
N VAL A 138 6.04 -4.44 2.30
CA VAL A 138 6.10 -5.72 1.58
C VAL A 138 4.90 -6.55 2.00
N VAL A 139 4.08 -6.96 1.04
CA VAL A 139 2.81 -7.65 1.30
C VAL A 139 2.89 -9.07 0.75
N ASP A 140 2.60 -10.05 1.61
CA ASP A 140 2.38 -11.43 1.17
C ASP A 140 0.92 -11.55 0.72
N ARG A 141 0.70 -11.55 -0.59
CA ARG A 141 -0.64 -11.58 -1.17
C ARG A 141 -1.45 -12.83 -0.81
N THR A 142 -0.77 -13.93 -0.52
CA THR A 142 -1.46 -15.18 -0.18
C THR A 142 -2.19 -15.11 1.15
N LYS A 143 -1.80 -14.20 2.04
CA LYS A 143 -2.50 -13.96 3.31
C LYS A 143 -3.83 -13.23 3.12
N TYR A 144 -4.06 -12.65 1.94
CA TYR A 144 -5.26 -11.88 1.62
C TYR A 144 -6.13 -12.57 0.56
N GLY A 145 -5.96 -13.87 0.40
CA GLY A 145 -6.77 -14.65 -0.54
C GLY A 145 -6.37 -14.51 -2.00
N MET A 146 -5.22 -13.93 -2.29
CA MET A 146 -4.70 -13.77 -3.65
C MET A 146 -3.76 -14.91 -3.99
N ARG A 147 -4.31 -16.06 -4.43
CA ARG A 147 -3.56 -17.30 -4.60
C ARG A 147 -3.13 -17.59 -6.03
N PHE A 148 -3.62 -16.81 -7.00
CA PHE A 148 -3.41 -17.06 -8.42
C PHE A 148 -1.92 -17.26 -8.74
N ARG A 149 -1.59 -18.42 -9.32
CA ARG A 149 -0.22 -18.81 -9.69
C ARG A 149 0.81 -18.68 -8.57
N SER A 150 0.38 -18.88 -7.33
CA SER A 150 1.28 -18.95 -6.18
C SER A 150 1.82 -20.37 -6.03
N GLY A 151 3.14 -20.51 -5.85
CA GLY A 151 3.78 -21.80 -5.61
C GLY A 151 3.31 -22.51 -4.33
N ASN A 152 2.67 -21.77 -3.40
CA ASN A 152 2.10 -22.36 -2.18
C ASN A 152 0.83 -23.18 -2.47
N PHE A 153 0.11 -22.89 -3.56
CA PHE A 153 -1.22 -23.47 -3.85
C PHE A 153 -1.27 -24.22 -5.17
N PHE A 154 -0.33 -23.99 -6.07
CA PHE A 154 -0.29 -24.59 -7.40
C PHE A 154 1.06 -25.25 -7.62
N LYS A 155 1.06 -26.34 -8.38
CA LYS A 155 2.29 -27.07 -8.74
C LYS A 155 2.60 -26.87 -10.23
N ASP A 156 3.83 -27.16 -10.60
CA ASP A 156 4.28 -27.18 -12.00
C ASP A 156 4.02 -25.88 -12.76
N LEU A 157 4.15 -24.75 -12.06
CA LEU A 157 3.92 -23.43 -12.65
C LEU A 157 5.03 -22.99 -13.60
N GLY A 158 6.29 -23.40 -13.34
CA GLY A 158 7.43 -22.99 -14.15
C GLY A 158 7.49 -21.47 -14.30
N ASP A 159 7.57 -21.01 -15.55
CA ASP A 159 7.66 -19.58 -15.87
C ASP A 159 6.37 -18.80 -15.57
N THR A 160 5.25 -19.48 -15.28
CA THR A 160 3.98 -18.81 -14.97
C THR A 160 3.82 -18.50 -13.50
N LEU A 161 4.76 -18.93 -12.64
CA LEU A 161 4.71 -18.65 -11.21
C LEU A 161 4.78 -17.15 -10.96
N ILE A 162 3.89 -16.66 -10.10
CA ILE A 162 3.87 -15.28 -9.60
C ILE A 162 4.34 -15.31 -8.16
N TYR A 163 5.30 -14.46 -7.79
CA TYR A 163 5.82 -14.42 -6.44
C TYR A 163 4.73 -14.00 -5.45
N ASN A 164 4.82 -14.51 -4.23
CA ASN A 164 3.84 -14.24 -3.19
C ASN A 164 3.91 -12.80 -2.70
N ASP A 165 5.10 -12.21 -2.69
CA ASP A 165 5.28 -10.86 -2.18
C ASP A 165 5.14 -9.83 -3.28
N PHE A 166 4.49 -8.72 -2.96
CA PHE A 166 4.54 -7.50 -3.77
C PHE A 166 4.87 -6.32 -2.87
N ASP A 167 5.44 -5.27 -3.49
CA ASP A 167 5.87 -4.08 -2.76
C ASP A 167 4.88 -2.94 -2.99
N LEU A 168 4.63 -2.19 -1.92
CA LEU A 168 3.90 -0.91 -1.98
C LEU A 168 4.86 0.18 -1.51
N ASP A 169 5.27 1.06 -2.41
CA ASP A 169 6.05 2.24 -2.06
C ASP A 169 5.06 3.39 -1.80
N VAL A 170 4.88 3.70 -0.52
CA VAL A 170 3.89 4.67 -0.06
C VAL A 170 4.52 6.04 0.04
N ASN A 171 3.89 7.03 -0.56
CA ASN A 171 4.32 8.43 -0.51
C ASN A 171 3.11 9.28 -0.14
N ILE A 172 3.14 9.86 1.05
CA ILE A 172 2.02 10.57 1.62
C ILE A 172 2.42 12.02 1.90
N THR A 173 1.54 12.96 1.53
CA THR A 173 1.61 14.35 1.93
C THR A 173 0.33 14.68 2.70
N ALA A 174 0.49 15.32 3.87
CA ALA A 174 -0.63 15.67 4.72
C ALA A 174 -0.48 17.10 5.22
N LYS A 175 -1.58 17.73 5.57
CA LYS A 175 -1.59 19.10 6.09
C LYS A 175 -2.33 19.15 7.42
N ALA A 176 -1.94 20.12 8.26
CA ALA A 176 -2.58 20.35 9.55
C ALA A 176 -4.06 20.70 9.37
N VAL A 177 -4.86 20.17 10.26
CA VAL A 177 -6.31 20.40 10.29
C VAL A 177 -6.65 21.43 11.35
#